data_0fb93745872c7b6c443950bea0f82991
#
_entry.id   0fb93745872c7b6c443950bea0f82991
#
_cell.length_a   1.000
_cell.length_b   1.000
_cell.length_c   1.000
_cell.angle_alpha   90.00
_cell.angle_beta   90.00
_cell.angle_gamma   90.00
#
_symmetry.space_group_name_H-M   'P 1'
#
loop_
_entity.id
_entity.type
_entity.pdbx_description
1 polymer ?
#
loop_
_entity_poly.entity_id
_entity_poly.type
_entity_poly.pdbx_seq_one_letter_code
_entity_poly.pdbx_strand_id
1 'polypeptide(L)'
;MDHKMKLTDEQQAILDGSRGETMAKVMETLVRYGELFGADEMVPVTSKYNHLVTSFGLKALAPVYALMDQLIDAGAVSAQKFSADPRPLDPNVPSNFLQNFVFNKFMYTKQDFYEGQLKKLGLMNDDAFTCTCYMDEVGNTPAMGDVLSWSESSAVVYANSVLGARCNRNSGIIDLMGSIVGYVPSFGFLKDEGRRASWIVEIKTTKKPEAQLLGSAIGMKVMEDVPYIRGLDRWLGGKLDDDAKTYLKDLGAATASNGAVGLYHVENITPEAVKYGESLIKDDARVYVIDDAELKRVYDSYPVIWKNKDAKPKLCFMGCPHMSLNQLISWTEKVEAALKAAGNERVVIPTVFTAAPGVLKAFEATPYAARLKKTGVITSYICPLMYMNNPLSTKMPVITSSNKLRTYTSARYYTDDEILTEITGGKK
;
A
#
# COMPACT_ATOMS: atom_id res chain seq x y z
N MET A 1 -19.50 18.79 26.49
CA MET A 1 -18.32 19.60 26.07
C MET A 1 -18.71 20.31 24.79
N ASP A 2 -18.43 21.58 24.68
CA ASP A 2 -18.79 22.35 23.49
C ASP A 2 -17.84 21.92 22.34
N HIS A 3 -18.40 21.32 21.31
CA HIS A 3 -17.71 21.03 20.06
C HIS A 3 -17.86 22.23 19.12
N LYS A 4 -16.78 22.53 18.35
CA LYS A 4 -16.80 23.58 17.32
C LYS A 4 -17.35 23.07 16.00
N MET A 5 -17.26 21.76 15.78
CA MET A 5 -17.69 21.07 14.57
C MET A 5 -19.21 21.11 14.44
N LYS A 6 -19.69 21.38 13.23
CA LYS A 6 -21.11 21.31 12.90
C LYS A 6 -21.51 19.87 12.66
N LEU A 7 -22.41 19.35 13.49
CA LEU A 7 -22.94 18.00 13.38
C LEU A 7 -24.39 18.07 12.87
N THR A 8 -24.78 17.08 12.07
CA THR A 8 -26.20 16.85 11.72
C THR A 8 -26.94 16.30 12.95
N ASP A 9 -28.29 16.35 12.93
CA ASP A 9 -29.10 15.79 14.02
C ASP A 9 -28.78 14.31 14.27
N GLU A 10 -28.54 13.52 13.21
CA GLU A 10 -28.15 12.12 13.33
C GLU A 10 -26.78 11.96 13.98
N GLN A 11 -25.79 12.74 13.56
CA GLN A 11 -24.44 12.71 14.11
C GLN A 11 -24.43 13.14 15.57
N GLN A 12 -25.19 14.16 15.92
CA GLN A 12 -25.37 14.62 17.29
C GLN A 12 -26.07 13.52 18.13
N ALA A 13 -27.11 12.89 17.62
CA ALA A 13 -27.78 11.81 18.32
C ALA A 13 -26.84 10.63 18.62
N ILE A 14 -25.91 10.28 17.72
CA ILE A 14 -24.89 9.25 17.98
C ILE A 14 -23.97 9.72 19.12
N LEU A 15 -23.51 10.95 19.08
CA LEU A 15 -22.67 11.57 20.10
C LEU A 15 -23.36 11.58 21.47
N ASP A 16 -24.66 11.84 21.50
CA ASP A 16 -25.51 11.87 22.71
C ASP A 16 -25.92 10.45 23.21
N GLY A 17 -25.43 9.40 22.51
CA GLY A 17 -25.59 8.01 22.97
C GLY A 17 -26.79 7.25 22.41
N SER A 18 -27.44 7.73 21.35
CA SER A 18 -28.59 7.03 20.72
C SER A 18 -28.23 5.61 20.24
N ARG A 19 -26.93 5.34 19.97
CA ARG A 19 -26.38 4.03 19.57
C ARG A 19 -25.54 3.38 20.68
N GLY A 20 -25.70 3.81 21.93
CA GLY A 20 -25.00 3.33 23.11
C GLY A 20 -23.71 4.09 23.42
N GLU A 21 -23.21 3.92 24.66
CA GLU A 21 -22.04 4.66 25.19
C GLU A 21 -20.76 4.44 24.38
N THR A 22 -20.50 3.21 23.92
CA THR A 22 -19.32 2.89 23.09
C THR A 22 -19.33 3.68 21.77
N MET A 23 -20.49 3.74 21.11
CA MET A 23 -20.64 4.48 19.86
C MET A 23 -20.54 6.00 20.06
N ALA A 24 -21.04 6.51 21.19
CA ALA A 24 -20.86 7.91 21.58
C ALA A 24 -19.36 8.25 21.73
N LYS A 25 -18.57 7.40 22.40
CA LYS A 25 -17.12 7.59 22.54
C LYS A 25 -16.38 7.50 21.20
N VAL A 26 -16.80 6.62 20.29
CA VAL A 26 -16.26 6.53 18.91
C VAL A 26 -16.50 7.84 18.17
N MET A 27 -17.75 8.34 18.19
CA MET A 27 -18.12 9.59 17.54
C MET A 27 -17.39 10.80 18.14
N GLU A 28 -17.31 10.88 19.48
CA GLU A 28 -16.56 11.93 20.18
C GLU A 28 -15.07 11.93 19.77
N THR A 29 -14.47 10.74 19.65
CA THR A 29 -13.07 10.59 19.22
C THR A 29 -12.86 11.15 17.81
N LEU A 30 -13.75 10.83 16.87
CA LEU A 30 -13.68 11.32 15.50
C LEU A 30 -13.91 12.83 15.40
N VAL A 31 -14.85 13.38 16.16
CA VAL A 31 -15.11 14.82 16.21
C VAL A 31 -13.88 15.55 16.74
N ARG A 32 -13.31 15.13 17.87
CA ARG A 32 -12.10 15.73 18.43
C ARG A 32 -10.89 15.60 17.50
N TYR A 33 -10.73 14.44 16.87
CA TYR A 33 -9.70 14.24 15.87
C TYR A 33 -9.86 15.20 14.69
N GLY A 34 -11.08 15.33 14.17
CA GLY A 34 -11.37 16.25 13.08
C GLY A 34 -11.11 17.72 13.45
N GLU A 35 -11.53 18.16 14.64
CA GLU A 35 -11.28 19.52 15.13
C GLU A 35 -9.79 19.83 15.25
N LEU A 36 -8.96 18.84 15.67
CA LEU A 36 -7.51 18.99 15.74
C LEU A 36 -6.89 19.29 14.36
N PHE A 37 -7.46 18.71 13.28
CA PHE A 37 -7.04 18.94 11.91
C PHE A 37 -7.85 20.02 11.17
N GLY A 38 -8.66 20.80 11.88
CA GLY A 38 -9.42 21.92 11.33
C GLY A 38 -10.66 21.53 10.53
N ALA A 39 -11.19 20.33 10.76
CA ALA A 39 -12.49 19.96 10.19
C ALA A 39 -13.62 20.76 10.86
N ASP A 40 -14.55 21.23 10.06
CA ASP A 40 -15.75 21.99 10.48
C ASP A 40 -17.04 21.16 10.38
N GLU A 41 -16.97 19.98 9.80
CA GLU A 41 -18.10 19.04 9.62
C GLU A 41 -17.64 17.59 9.52
N MET A 42 -18.58 16.66 9.73
CA MET A 42 -18.44 15.25 9.39
C MET A 42 -19.15 14.96 8.08
N VAL A 43 -18.51 14.18 7.19
CA VAL A 43 -19.10 13.77 5.92
C VAL A 43 -19.32 12.26 5.88
N PRO A 44 -20.37 11.76 5.19
CA PRO A 44 -20.62 10.33 5.08
C PRO A 44 -19.52 9.65 4.25
N VAL A 45 -19.14 8.42 4.64
CA VAL A 45 -18.39 7.50 3.79
C VAL A 45 -19.31 7.04 2.68
N THR A 46 -18.90 7.24 1.41
CA THR A 46 -19.75 6.95 0.24
C THR A 46 -19.27 5.74 -0.55
N SER A 47 -18.04 5.26 -0.32
CA SER A 47 -17.53 4.06 -0.97
C SER A 47 -18.34 2.81 -0.59
N LYS A 48 -18.42 1.86 -1.52
CA LYS A 48 -19.07 0.57 -1.28
C LYS A 48 -18.39 -0.26 -0.20
N TYR A 49 -17.06 -0.15 -0.11
CA TYR A 49 -16.23 -0.90 0.82
C TYR A 49 -15.15 -0.01 1.42
N ASN A 50 -14.74 -0.34 2.65
CA ASN A 50 -13.58 0.26 3.31
C ASN A 50 -12.33 -0.65 3.20
N HIS A 51 -11.19 -0.15 3.67
CA HIS A 51 -9.94 -0.91 3.75
C HIS A 51 -9.18 -0.57 5.03
N LEU A 52 -8.95 -1.57 5.87
CA LEU A 52 -8.47 -1.36 7.23
C LEU A 52 -7.15 -2.06 7.53
N VAL A 53 -6.25 -1.31 8.17
CA VAL A 53 -4.98 -1.78 8.72
C VAL A 53 -5.02 -1.60 10.22
N THR A 54 -5.01 -2.69 11.01
CA THR A 54 -5.06 -2.57 12.47
C THR A 54 -3.93 -3.29 13.19
N SER A 55 -3.74 -4.61 13.02
CA SER A 55 -2.78 -5.33 13.88
C SER A 55 -1.96 -6.44 13.24
N PHE A 56 -2.33 -7.01 12.10
CA PHE A 56 -1.68 -8.19 11.48
C PHE A 56 -1.60 -9.42 12.40
N GLY A 57 -2.41 -9.53 13.44
CA GLY A 57 -2.32 -10.62 14.41
C GLY A 57 -1.09 -10.55 15.35
N LEU A 58 -0.41 -9.40 15.44
CA LEU A 58 0.75 -9.18 16.29
C LEU A 58 0.37 -9.24 17.77
N LYS A 59 0.99 -10.13 18.54
CA LYS A 59 0.76 -10.28 19.98
C LYS A 59 0.98 -8.97 20.77
N ALA A 60 1.92 -8.15 20.33
CA ALA A 60 2.27 -6.88 20.98
C ALA A 60 1.14 -5.82 20.93
N LEU A 61 0.14 -5.99 20.05
CA LEU A 61 -0.96 -5.04 19.87
C LEU A 61 -2.21 -5.40 20.69
N ALA A 62 -2.03 -5.91 21.90
CA ALA A 62 -3.13 -6.28 22.81
C ALA A 62 -4.19 -5.18 23.02
N PRO A 63 -3.84 -3.87 23.14
CA PRO A 63 -4.84 -2.80 23.25
C PRO A 63 -5.77 -2.69 22.03
N VAL A 64 -5.28 -2.98 20.82
CA VAL A 64 -6.10 -2.97 19.60
C VAL A 64 -7.17 -4.07 19.67
N TYR A 65 -6.80 -5.27 20.08
CA TYR A 65 -7.77 -6.37 20.22
C TYR A 65 -8.80 -6.07 21.28
N ALA A 66 -8.40 -5.49 22.42
CA ALA A 66 -9.33 -5.10 23.48
C ALA A 66 -10.32 -4.03 23.01
N LEU A 67 -9.87 -3.06 22.22
CA LEU A 67 -10.77 -2.07 21.58
C LEU A 67 -11.74 -2.74 20.61
N MET A 68 -11.26 -3.67 19.77
CA MET A 68 -12.11 -4.39 18.82
C MET A 68 -13.15 -5.26 19.56
N ASP A 69 -12.78 -5.90 20.68
CA ASP A 69 -13.73 -6.64 21.51
C ASP A 69 -14.79 -5.70 22.11
N GLN A 70 -14.41 -4.54 22.64
CA GLN A 70 -15.37 -3.55 23.15
C GLN A 70 -16.38 -3.09 22.08
N LEU A 71 -15.91 -2.90 20.85
CA LEU A 71 -16.79 -2.55 19.72
C LEU A 71 -17.74 -3.71 19.38
N ILE A 72 -17.22 -4.95 19.32
CA ILE A 72 -18.00 -6.16 19.03
C ILE A 72 -19.05 -6.40 20.14
N ASP A 73 -18.68 -6.26 21.41
CA ASP A 73 -19.56 -6.44 22.57
C ASP A 73 -20.68 -5.39 22.59
N ALA A 74 -20.39 -4.20 22.06
CA ALA A 74 -21.40 -3.15 21.84
C ALA A 74 -22.28 -3.38 20.59
N GLY A 75 -22.12 -4.48 19.89
CA GLY A 75 -22.86 -4.79 18.67
C GLY A 75 -22.45 -3.97 17.45
N ALA A 76 -21.26 -3.35 17.46
CA ALA A 76 -20.79 -2.55 16.35
C ALA A 76 -20.45 -3.43 15.14
N VAL A 77 -20.89 -2.98 13.97
CA VAL A 77 -20.52 -3.53 12.66
C VAL A 77 -20.20 -2.35 11.75
N SER A 78 -19.19 -2.48 10.91
CA SER A 78 -18.83 -1.45 9.93
C SER A 78 -20.04 -1.12 9.03
N ALA A 79 -20.30 0.14 8.81
CA ALA A 79 -21.39 0.60 7.94
C ALA A 79 -21.24 0.10 6.50
N GLN A 80 -19.99 0.05 6.00
CA GLN A 80 -19.60 -0.64 4.76
C GLN A 80 -18.70 -1.82 5.11
N LYS A 81 -18.84 -2.95 4.42
CA LYS A 81 -17.87 -4.04 4.54
C LYS A 81 -16.47 -3.55 4.16
N PHE A 82 -15.43 -4.25 4.59
CA PHE A 82 -14.06 -3.83 4.35
C PHE A 82 -13.13 -4.99 3.96
N SER A 83 -12.06 -4.65 3.26
CA SER A 83 -10.87 -5.48 3.08
C SER A 83 -9.81 -5.13 4.13
N ALA A 84 -8.84 -5.99 4.35
CA ALA A 84 -7.80 -5.79 5.35
C ALA A 84 -6.40 -6.02 4.74
N ASP A 85 -5.38 -5.56 5.45
CA ASP A 85 -3.98 -5.78 5.09
C ASP A 85 -3.62 -7.27 4.96
N PRO A 86 -2.57 -7.59 4.15
CA PRO A 86 -2.17 -8.98 3.90
C PRO A 86 -1.88 -9.74 5.19
N ARG A 87 -2.11 -11.05 5.15
CA ARG A 87 -1.67 -11.96 6.21
C ARG A 87 -0.14 -11.92 6.37
N PRO A 88 0.36 -12.08 7.60
CA PRO A 88 1.81 -12.03 7.86
C PRO A 88 2.54 -13.32 7.48
N LEU A 89 1.86 -14.45 7.42
CA LEU A 89 2.46 -15.78 7.29
C LEU A 89 1.80 -16.61 6.19
N ASP A 90 2.65 -17.34 5.47
CA ASP A 90 2.27 -18.40 4.54
C ASP A 90 3.31 -19.53 4.64
N PRO A 91 2.88 -20.79 4.90
CA PRO A 91 3.79 -21.94 5.02
C PRO A 91 4.65 -22.20 3.76
N ASN A 92 4.25 -21.70 2.59
CA ASN A 92 4.98 -21.85 1.35
C ASN A 92 6.22 -20.94 1.26
N VAL A 93 6.26 -19.87 2.06
CA VAL A 93 7.41 -18.94 2.06
C VAL A 93 8.59 -19.56 2.79
N PRO A 94 9.79 -19.59 2.20
CA PRO A 94 10.96 -20.18 2.81
C PRO A 94 11.29 -19.58 4.17
N SER A 95 11.31 -20.41 5.19
CA SER A 95 11.69 -20.04 6.56
C SER A 95 12.35 -21.23 7.26
N ASN A 96 13.34 -20.95 8.13
CA ASN A 96 13.94 -22.00 8.93
C ASN A 96 13.12 -22.29 10.20
N PHE A 97 13.44 -23.39 10.88
CA PHE A 97 12.74 -23.81 12.11
C PHE A 97 12.67 -22.69 13.16
N LEU A 98 13.76 -21.96 13.38
CA LEU A 98 13.81 -20.91 14.38
C LEU A 98 12.94 -19.71 14.00
N GLN A 99 12.93 -19.33 12.72
CA GLN A 99 12.03 -18.28 12.22
C GLN A 99 10.57 -18.69 12.41
N ASN A 100 10.20 -19.90 12.02
CA ASN A 100 8.84 -20.43 12.22
C ASN A 100 8.44 -20.46 13.69
N PHE A 101 9.36 -20.85 14.57
CA PHE A 101 9.12 -20.83 16.00
C PHE A 101 8.84 -19.40 16.50
N VAL A 102 9.66 -18.42 16.10
CA VAL A 102 9.46 -17.00 16.48
C VAL A 102 8.14 -16.45 15.92
N PHE A 103 7.83 -16.71 14.66
CA PHE A 103 6.59 -16.27 14.05
C PHE A 103 5.36 -16.83 14.76
N ASN A 104 5.30 -18.16 14.92
CA ASN A 104 4.09 -18.84 15.37
C ASN A 104 3.92 -18.87 16.89
N LYS A 105 4.99 -18.70 17.69
CA LYS A 105 4.93 -18.77 19.14
C LYS A 105 5.06 -17.42 19.85
N PHE A 106 5.61 -16.41 19.16
CA PHE A 106 5.85 -15.10 19.80
C PHE A 106 5.20 -13.94 19.06
N MET A 107 5.27 -13.87 17.73
CA MET A 107 4.85 -12.67 17.02
C MET A 107 3.37 -12.68 16.61
N TYR A 108 2.96 -13.68 15.84
CA TYR A 108 1.65 -13.72 15.18
C TYR A 108 0.66 -14.69 15.84
N THR A 109 0.78 -14.90 17.14
CA THR A 109 -0.07 -15.83 17.92
C THR A 109 -1.53 -15.40 18.00
N LYS A 110 -1.86 -14.19 17.58
CA LYS A 110 -3.20 -13.64 17.61
C LYS A 110 -3.88 -13.59 16.22
N GLN A 111 -3.26 -14.16 15.16
CA GLN A 111 -3.79 -14.07 13.81
C GLN A 111 -5.22 -14.60 13.68
N ASP A 112 -5.49 -15.83 14.12
CA ASP A 112 -6.83 -16.43 14.02
C ASP A 112 -7.87 -15.67 14.85
N PHE A 113 -7.47 -15.22 16.06
CA PHE A 113 -8.33 -14.41 16.92
C PHE A 113 -8.67 -13.07 16.25
N TYR A 114 -7.68 -12.40 15.68
CA TYR A 114 -7.82 -11.15 14.94
C TYR A 114 -8.73 -11.31 13.70
N GLU A 115 -8.53 -12.35 12.90
CA GLU A 115 -9.41 -12.62 11.75
C GLU A 115 -10.86 -12.86 12.20
N GLY A 116 -11.05 -13.53 13.34
CA GLY A 116 -12.37 -13.69 13.96
C GLY A 116 -13.02 -12.37 14.35
N GLN A 117 -12.26 -11.41 14.88
CA GLN A 117 -12.74 -10.06 15.18
C GLN A 117 -13.10 -9.29 13.90
N LEU A 118 -12.23 -9.33 12.88
CA LEU A 118 -12.50 -8.68 11.59
C LEU A 118 -13.79 -9.19 10.93
N LYS A 119 -14.04 -10.50 10.96
CA LYS A 119 -15.27 -11.13 10.45
C LYS A 119 -16.51 -10.59 11.16
N LYS A 120 -16.47 -10.48 12.48
CA LYS A 120 -17.56 -9.92 13.29
C LYS A 120 -17.81 -8.43 12.98
N LEU A 121 -16.75 -7.67 12.71
CA LEU A 121 -16.81 -6.24 12.41
C LEU A 121 -17.19 -5.93 10.95
N GLY A 122 -17.25 -6.92 10.04
CA GLY A 122 -17.71 -6.73 8.67
C GLY A 122 -16.68 -6.96 7.56
N LEU A 123 -15.66 -7.81 7.78
CA LEU A 123 -14.74 -8.24 6.71
C LEU A 123 -15.52 -8.76 5.49
N MET A 124 -15.12 -8.38 4.28
CA MET A 124 -15.83 -8.72 3.03
C MET A 124 -15.94 -10.23 2.80
N ASN A 125 -14.81 -10.92 2.89
CA ASN A 125 -14.64 -12.38 2.72
C ASN A 125 -13.25 -12.82 3.17
N ASP A 126 -12.99 -14.13 3.15
CA ASP A 126 -11.71 -14.71 3.61
C ASP A 126 -10.52 -14.42 2.68
N ASP A 127 -10.73 -13.93 1.46
CA ASP A 127 -9.70 -13.56 0.49
C ASP A 127 -9.43 -12.05 0.45
N ALA A 128 -10.11 -11.25 1.27
CA ALA A 128 -10.01 -9.80 1.29
C ALA A 128 -8.77 -9.26 2.04
N PHE A 129 -7.71 -10.07 2.15
CA PHE A 129 -6.46 -9.71 2.81
C PHE A 129 -5.38 -9.30 1.79
N THR A 130 -5.23 -7.99 1.56
CA THR A 130 -4.26 -7.46 0.59
C THR A 130 -4.03 -5.97 0.78
N CYS A 131 -2.85 -5.46 0.45
CA CYS A 131 -2.58 -4.01 0.35
C CYS A 131 -2.97 -3.40 -1.00
N THR A 132 -3.45 -4.21 -1.96
CA THR A 132 -3.92 -3.75 -3.28
C THR A 132 -5.40 -4.09 -3.46
N CYS A 133 -6.22 -3.68 -2.48
CA CYS A 133 -7.64 -3.98 -2.41
C CYS A 133 -8.44 -3.51 -3.64
N TYR A 134 -7.93 -2.51 -4.35
CA TYR A 134 -8.51 -1.88 -5.54
C TYR A 134 -8.30 -2.68 -6.83
N MET A 135 -7.64 -3.85 -6.79
CA MET A 135 -7.56 -4.73 -7.95
C MET A 135 -8.93 -5.33 -8.26
N ASP A 136 -9.23 -5.51 -9.55
CA ASP A 136 -10.52 -6.01 -10.02
C ASP A 136 -10.83 -7.40 -9.41
N GLU A 137 -9.83 -8.24 -9.24
CA GLU A 137 -9.94 -9.57 -8.66
C GLU A 137 -10.25 -9.55 -7.14
N VAL A 138 -10.06 -8.40 -6.48
CA VAL A 138 -10.42 -8.18 -5.07
C VAL A 138 -11.78 -7.51 -4.95
N GLY A 139 -12.07 -6.58 -5.85
CA GLY A 139 -13.39 -5.95 -6.01
C GLY A 139 -13.68 -4.80 -5.03
N ASN A 140 -12.66 -4.20 -4.41
CA ASN A 140 -12.80 -2.99 -3.59
C ASN A 140 -12.26 -1.77 -4.34
N THR A 141 -12.89 -1.41 -5.46
CA THR A 141 -12.49 -0.28 -6.31
C THR A 141 -13.50 0.86 -6.15
N PRO A 142 -13.16 1.96 -5.46
CA PRO A 142 -14.03 3.13 -5.32
C PRO A 142 -14.14 3.92 -6.64
N ALA A 143 -15.22 4.67 -6.77
CA ALA A 143 -15.40 5.62 -7.86
C ALA A 143 -14.70 6.96 -7.59
N MET A 144 -14.48 7.75 -8.65
CA MET A 144 -13.99 9.11 -8.51
C MET A 144 -14.95 9.96 -7.66
N GLY A 145 -14.40 10.62 -6.65
CA GLY A 145 -15.15 11.46 -5.71
C GLY A 145 -15.71 10.72 -4.49
N ASP A 146 -15.67 9.38 -4.46
CA ASP A 146 -16.06 8.64 -3.26
C ASP A 146 -15.23 9.04 -2.05
N VAL A 147 -15.91 9.19 -0.91
CA VAL A 147 -15.27 9.44 0.39
C VAL A 147 -15.00 8.11 1.06
N LEU A 148 -13.74 7.90 1.48
CA LEU A 148 -13.24 6.64 2.02
C LEU A 148 -12.85 6.77 3.48
N SER A 149 -12.93 5.63 4.20
CA SER A 149 -12.27 5.42 5.49
C SER A 149 -11.25 4.28 5.32
N TRP A 150 -10.08 4.61 4.75
CA TRP A 150 -9.01 3.67 4.43
C TRP A 150 -7.71 4.03 5.14
N SER A 151 -6.98 3.05 5.62
CA SER A 151 -5.78 3.29 6.44
C SER A 151 -4.46 2.75 5.87
N GLU A 152 -4.45 1.93 4.83
CA GLU A 152 -3.20 1.46 4.21
C GLU A 152 -2.63 2.53 3.28
N SER A 153 -1.37 2.95 3.51
CA SER A 153 -0.77 4.11 2.85
C SER A 153 -0.65 3.98 1.32
N SER A 154 -0.27 2.80 0.79
CA SER A 154 -0.18 2.60 -0.65
C SER A 154 -1.56 2.46 -1.32
N ALA A 155 -2.56 1.95 -0.59
CA ALA A 155 -3.93 1.93 -1.07
C ALA A 155 -4.56 3.33 -1.08
N VAL A 156 -4.33 4.13 -0.03
CA VAL A 156 -4.82 5.51 0.06
C VAL A 156 -4.25 6.38 -1.07
N VAL A 157 -2.93 6.34 -1.30
CA VAL A 157 -2.33 7.14 -2.37
C VAL A 157 -2.82 6.71 -3.76
N TYR A 158 -3.06 5.42 -3.97
CA TYR A 158 -3.61 4.92 -5.22
C TYR A 158 -5.08 5.37 -5.41
N ALA A 159 -5.91 5.22 -4.37
CA ALA A 159 -7.30 5.65 -4.41
C ALA A 159 -7.43 7.15 -4.70
N ASN A 160 -6.64 7.98 -4.01
CA ASN A 160 -6.63 9.43 -4.23
C ASN A 160 -6.15 9.81 -5.64
N SER A 161 -5.04 9.21 -6.10
CA SER A 161 -4.33 9.66 -7.30
C SER A 161 -4.83 9.00 -8.58
N VAL A 162 -4.99 7.66 -8.55
CA VAL A 162 -5.30 6.86 -9.76
C VAL A 162 -6.80 6.70 -9.96
N LEU A 163 -7.57 6.64 -8.85
CA LEU A 163 -9.03 6.50 -8.92
C LEU A 163 -9.76 7.84 -8.73
N GLY A 164 -9.08 8.86 -8.17
CA GLY A 164 -9.70 10.16 -7.90
C GLY A 164 -10.71 10.12 -6.73
N ALA A 165 -10.63 9.12 -5.87
CA ALA A 165 -11.39 9.07 -4.63
C ALA A 165 -10.80 10.01 -3.58
N ARG A 166 -11.45 10.17 -2.42
CA ARG A 166 -11.08 11.12 -1.36
C ARG A 166 -10.85 10.41 -0.05
N CYS A 167 -9.61 10.38 0.40
CA CYS A 167 -9.20 9.73 1.64
C CYS A 167 -8.05 10.45 2.31
N ASN A 168 -8.16 10.73 3.59
CA ASN A 168 -7.02 11.19 4.38
C ASN A 168 -6.13 10.01 4.79
N ARG A 169 -4.89 10.30 5.17
CA ARG A 169 -3.95 9.32 5.73
C ARG A 169 -4.09 9.31 7.24
N ASN A 170 -5.08 8.59 7.73
CA ASN A 170 -5.30 8.44 9.16
C ASN A 170 -4.61 7.18 9.72
N SER A 171 -4.75 6.96 11.03
CA SER A 171 -4.36 5.68 11.64
C SER A 171 -5.45 4.63 11.43
N GLY A 172 -5.05 3.33 11.48
CA GLY A 172 -6.00 2.23 11.33
C GLY A 172 -7.17 2.26 12.31
N ILE A 173 -6.95 2.78 13.51
CA ILE A 173 -8.00 2.89 14.53
C ILE A 173 -8.99 4.01 14.21
N ILE A 174 -8.52 5.15 13.71
CA ILE A 174 -9.41 6.25 13.29
C ILE A 174 -10.28 5.79 12.11
N ASP A 175 -9.71 5.10 11.13
CA ASP A 175 -10.47 4.61 9.99
C ASP A 175 -11.39 3.42 10.34
N LEU A 176 -11.03 2.58 11.32
CA LEU A 176 -11.95 1.60 11.89
C LEU A 176 -13.16 2.30 12.53
N MET A 177 -12.92 3.34 13.32
CA MET A 177 -14.00 4.14 13.94
C MET A 177 -14.87 4.81 12.88
N GLY A 178 -14.26 5.45 11.87
CA GLY A 178 -14.99 6.05 10.74
C GLY A 178 -15.83 5.03 9.97
N SER A 179 -15.28 3.85 9.73
CA SER A 179 -15.99 2.75 9.08
C SER A 179 -17.21 2.27 9.88
N ILE A 180 -17.12 2.25 11.22
CA ILE A 180 -18.21 1.78 12.09
C ILE A 180 -19.34 2.81 12.16
N VAL A 181 -19.03 4.10 12.33
CA VAL A 181 -20.08 5.13 12.38
C VAL A 181 -20.60 5.52 11.01
N GLY A 182 -19.83 5.29 9.95
CA GLY A 182 -20.17 5.66 8.57
C GLY A 182 -19.87 7.11 8.21
N TYR A 183 -19.11 7.83 9.05
CA TYR A 183 -18.73 9.23 8.87
C TYR A 183 -17.25 9.45 9.12
N VAL A 184 -16.66 10.40 8.40
CA VAL A 184 -15.26 10.85 8.59
C VAL A 184 -15.21 12.38 8.66
N PRO A 185 -14.26 12.98 9.41
CA PRO A 185 -14.13 14.43 9.49
C PRO A 185 -13.61 15.01 8.15
N SER A 186 -14.22 16.12 7.72
CA SER A 186 -13.96 16.79 6.43
C SER A 186 -12.77 17.75 6.53
N PHE A 187 -11.57 17.24 6.22
CA PHE A 187 -10.33 18.03 6.13
C PHE A 187 -9.37 17.44 5.08
N GLY A 188 -8.24 18.11 4.85
CA GLY A 188 -7.14 17.61 4.02
C GLY A 188 -7.59 17.18 2.61
N PHE A 189 -7.34 15.92 2.23
CA PHE A 189 -7.66 15.41 0.89
C PHE A 189 -9.16 15.20 0.60
N LEU A 190 -10.03 15.40 1.59
CA LEU A 190 -11.46 15.42 1.36
C LEU A 190 -11.92 16.76 0.76
N LYS A 191 -11.15 17.84 0.97
CA LYS A 191 -11.42 19.19 0.43
C LYS A 191 -10.60 19.47 -0.82
N ASP A 192 -11.15 20.23 -1.77
CA ASP A 192 -10.47 20.52 -3.05
C ASP A 192 -9.13 21.26 -2.85
N GLU A 193 -9.09 22.21 -1.90
CA GLU A 193 -7.86 22.96 -1.60
C GLU A 193 -6.73 22.05 -1.09
N GLY A 194 -7.04 21.01 -0.29
CA GLY A 194 -6.05 20.05 0.20
C GLY A 194 -5.49 19.15 -0.88
N ARG A 195 -6.11 19.12 -2.08
CA ARG A 195 -5.69 18.32 -3.23
C ARG A 195 -4.83 19.09 -4.22
N ARG A 196 -4.65 20.40 -4.04
CA ARG A 196 -3.81 21.23 -4.92
C ARG A 196 -2.33 20.96 -4.67
N ALA A 197 -1.59 20.85 -5.76
CA ALA A 197 -0.16 20.55 -5.75
C ALA A 197 0.68 21.76 -5.32
N SER A 198 1.57 21.57 -4.35
CA SER A 198 2.60 22.53 -3.93
C SER A 198 3.97 22.24 -4.56
N TRP A 199 4.06 21.20 -5.38
CA TRP A 199 5.25 20.85 -6.16
C TRP A 199 4.91 20.54 -7.61
N ILE A 200 5.75 21.02 -8.54
CA ILE A 200 5.81 20.58 -9.94
C ILE A 200 7.03 19.66 -10.04
N VAL A 201 6.82 18.41 -10.42
CA VAL A 201 7.91 17.43 -10.64
C VAL A 201 8.07 17.20 -12.13
N GLU A 202 9.19 17.68 -12.70
CA GLU A 202 9.49 17.55 -14.13
C GLU A 202 10.35 16.32 -14.40
N ILE A 203 9.84 15.36 -15.18
CA ILE A 203 10.57 14.14 -15.55
C ILE A 203 11.32 14.38 -16.85
N LYS A 204 12.67 14.43 -16.76
CA LYS A 204 13.59 14.67 -17.90
C LYS A 204 14.54 13.49 -18.16
N THR A 205 14.12 12.28 -17.81
CA THR A 205 14.91 11.06 -18.04
C THR A 205 15.00 10.70 -19.51
N THR A 206 16.11 10.06 -19.92
CA THR A 206 16.32 9.60 -21.31
C THR A 206 15.64 8.28 -21.63
N LYS A 207 15.25 7.50 -20.59
CA LYS A 207 14.51 6.26 -20.67
C LYS A 207 13.37 6.25 -19.66
N LYS A 208 12.41 5.34 -19.81
CA LYS A 208 11.34 5.14 -18.83
C LYS A 208 11.97 4.81 -17.47
N PRO A 209 11.76 5.65 -16.44
CA PRO A 209 12.31 5.37 -15.13
C PRO A 209 11.57 4.20 -14.47
N GLU A 210 12.24 3.46 -13.57
CA GLU A 210 11.56 2.48 -12.74
C GLU A 210 10.61 3.16 -11.75
N ALA A 211 9.38 2.67 -11.67
CA ALA A 211 8.32 3.26 -10.87
C ALA A 211 8.72 3.42 -9.39
N GLN A 212 9.34 2.39 -8.81
CA GLN A 212 9.76 2.38 -7.41
C GLN A 212 10.91 3.37 -7.14
N LEU A 213 11.86 3.52 -8.06
CA LEU A 213 12.96 4.46 -7.92
C LEU A 213 12.49 5.91 -8.12
N LEU A 214 11.66 6.14 -9.13
CA LEU A 214 11.05 7.46 -9.36
C LEU A 214 10.18 7.89 -8.17
N GLY A 215 9.34 6.98 -7.68
CA GLY A 215 8.50 7.25 -6.51
C GLY A 215 9.31 7.56 -5.25
N SER A 216 10.43 6.85 -5.05
CA SER A 216 11.37 7.15 -3.96
C SER A 216 12.00 8.53 -4.08
N ALA A 217 12.46 8.92 -5.28
CA ALA A 217 13.02 10.25 -5.54
C ALA A 217 12.01 11.36 -5.22
N ILE A 218 10.76 11.19 -5.69
CA ILE A 218 9.67 12.12 -5.40
C ILE A 218 9.39 12.18 -3.91
N GLY A 219 9.14 11.04 -3.26
CA GLY A 219 8.79 10.97 -1.85
C GLY A 219 9.84 11.62 -0.95
N MET A 220 11.12 11.31 -1.16
CA MET A 220 12.24 11.88 -0.38
C MET A 220 12.35 13.40 -0.51
N LYS A 221 11.88 13.99 -1.59
CA LYS A 221 11.94 15.44 -1.84
C LYS A 221 10.68 16.17 -1.43
N VAL A 222 9.52 15.60 -1.77
CA VAL A 222 8.21 16.24 -1.62
C VAL A 222 7.65 16.05 -0.21
N MET A 223 8.05 14.97 0.47
CA MET A 223 7.56 14.60 1.81
C MET A 223 6.04 14.36 1.81
N GLU A 224 5.26 15.11 2.61
CA GLU A 224 3.80 14.99 2.75
C GLU A 224 2.99 15.84 1.74
N ASP A 225 3.66 16.70 1.01
CA ASP A 225 3.04 17.60 0.04
C ASP A 225 2.47 16.83 -1.18
N VAL A 226 1.65 17.53 -1.97
CA VAL A 226 1.06 16.99 -3.20
C VAL A 226 1.92 17.41 -4.41
N PRO A 227 2.49 16.46 -5.18
CA PRO A 227 3.19 16.75 -6.43
C PRO A 227 2.27 16.68 -7.65
N TYR A 228 2.49 17.59 -8.61
CA TYR A 228 1.99 17.52 -9.98
C TYR A 228 3.15 17.10 -10.91
N ILE A 229 3.05 15.89 -11.49
CA ILE A 229 4.14 15.25 -12.23
C ILE A 229 3.94 15.49 -13.73
N ARG A 230 4.91 16.16 -14.35
CA ARG A 230 4.95 16.47 -15.78
C ARG A 230 5.96 15.61 -16.53
N GLY A 231 5.66 15.26 -17.77
CA GLY A 231 6.56 14.54 -18.66
C GLY A 231 6.65 13.03 -18.41
N LEU A 232 5.86 12.49 -17.46
CA LEU A 232 5.76 11.04 -17.25
C LEU A 232 4.78 10.40 -18.26
N ASP A 233 3.80 11.15 -18.72
CA ASP A 233 2.78 10.75 -19.70
C ASP A 233 3.38 10.21 -21.01
N ARG A 234 4.50 10.77 -21.47
CA ARG A 234 5.22 10.28 -22.68
C ARG A 234 5.68 8.81 -22.55
N TRP A 235 5.93 8.35 -21.31
CA TRP A 235 6.36 6.99 -21.03
C TRP A 235 5.19 6.04 -20.76
N LEU A 236 4.01 6.59 -20.42
CA LEU A 236 2.80 5.84 -20.08
C LEU A 236 1.74 5.86 -21.19
N GLY A 237 2.07 6.42 -22.38
CA GLY A 237 1.18 6.40 -23.53
C GLY A 237 0.01 7.38 -23.47
N GLY A 238 0.04 8.37 -22.56
CA GLY A 238 -0.97 9.43 -22.46
C GLY A 238 -2.37 8.96 -22.05
N LYS A 239 -2.52 7.79 -21.43
CA LYS A 239 -3.80 7.23 -20.97
C LYS A 239 -3.61 6.37 -19.73
N LEU A 240 -4.69 6.22 -18.96
CA LEU A 240 -4.74 5.39 -17.76
C LEU A 240 -5.19 3.95 -18.09
N ASP A 241 -4.38 3.21 -18.84
CA ASP A 241 -4.59 1.77 -19.06
C ASP A 241 -3.99 0.92 -17.92
N ASP A 242 -4.07 -0.41 -18.04
CA ASP A 242 -3.63 -1.31 -16.98
C ASP A 242 -2.11 -1.28 -16.74
N ASP A 243 -1.31 -1.00 -17.76
CA ASP A 243 0.14 -0.82 -17.63
C ASP A 243 0.46 0.49 -16.88
N ALA A 244 -0.25 1.57 -17.20
CA ALA A 244 -0.14 2.84 -16.47
C ALA A 244 -0.60 2.69 -15.01
N LYS A 245 -1.74 2.04 -14.77
CA LYS A 245 -2.24 1.75 -13.41
C LYS A 245 -1.23 0.93 -12.61
N THR A 246 -0.65 -0.10 -13.20
CA THR A 246 0.40 -0.94 -12.58
C THR A 246 1.63 -0.12 -12.23
N TYR A 247 2.12 0.71 -13.15
CA TYR A 247 3.25 1.61 -12.92
C TYR A 247 2.96 2.61 -11.80
N LEU A 248 1.80 3.25 -11.84
CA LEU A 248 1.39 4.25 -10.84
C LEU A 248 1.15 3.63 -9.45
N LYS A 249 0.69 2.38 -9.38
CA LYS A 249 0.60 1.61 -8.13
C LYS A 249 1.96 1.52 -7.43
N ASP A 250 2.99 1.14 -8.16
CA ASP A 250 4.34 0.97 -7.64
C ASP A 250 5.01 2.31 -7.31
N LEU A 251 4.81 3.33 -8.16
CA LEU A 251 5.22 4.70 -7.91
C LEU A 251 4.59 5.25 -6.63
N GLY A 252 3.27 5.10 -6.47
CA GLY A 252 2.54 5.58 -5.30
C GLY A 252 3.00 4.93 -4.00
N ALA A 253 3.22 3.62 -3.99
CA ALA A 253 3.73 2.92 -2.82
C ALA A 253 5.13 3.43 -2.39
N ALA A 254 5.98 3.75 -3.36
CA ALA A 254 7.31 4.32 -3.08
C ALA A 254 7.23 5.78 -2.61
N THR A 255 6.38 6.62 -3.20
CA THR A 255 6.18 8.02 -2.73
C THR A 255 5.65 8.06 -1.31
N ALA A 256 4.67 7.22 -0.99
CA ALA A 256 4.07 7.15 0.33
C ALA A 256 5.05 6.66 1.40
N SER A 257 5.91 5.69 1.07
CA SER A 257 6.85 5.10 2.04
C SER A 257 8.13 5.90 2.23
N ASN A 258 8.61 6.59 1.20
CA ASN A 258 9.87 7.36 1.27
C ASN A 258 9.64 8.85 1.62
N GLY A 259 8.42 9.29 1.59
CA GLY A 259 8.01 10.64 1.99
C GLY A 259 6.87 10.60 2.98
N ALA A 260 5.73 10.69 2.55
CA ALA A 260 4.42 10.58 3.18
C ALA A 260 3.36 11.11 2.20
N VAL A 261 3.66 11.06 0.89
CA VAL A 261 2.75 11.49 -0.16
C VAL A 261 1.46 10.67 -0.09
N GLY A 262 0.33 11.34 0.07
CA GLY A 262 -0.99 10.70 0.12
C GLY A 262 -1.82 10.93 -1.15
N LEU A 263 -1.35 11.82 -2.02
CA LEU A 263 -1.96 12.16 -3.31
C LEU A 263 -0.88 12.70 -4.23
N TYR A 264 -0.89 12.30 -5.48
CA TYR A 264 -0.13 12.90 -6.58
C TYR A 264 -1.01 13.03 -7.83
N HIS A 265 -0.67 13.99 -8.68
CA HIS A 265 -1.27 14.14 -10.01
C HIS A 265 -0.22 13.82 -11.07
N VAL A 266 -0.62 13.12 -12.13
CA VAL A 266 0.21 12.90 -13.32
C VAL A 266 -0.49 13.54 -14.50
N GLU A 267 0.17 14.52 -15.09
CA GLU A 267 -0.32 15.27 -16.26
C GLU A 267 -0.82 14.32 -17.36
N ASN A 268 -1.99 14.59 -17.93
CA ASN A 268 -2.65 13.81 -18.98
C ASN A 268 -3.03 12.36 -18.62
N ILE A 269 -2.79 11.89 -17.39
CA ILE A 269 -2.99 10.48 -16.99
C ILE A 269 -4.01 10.34 -15.87
N THR A 270 -3.75 10.97 -14.69
CA THR A 270 -4.61 10.76 -13.51
C THR A 270 -5.92 11.54 -13.65
N PRO A 271 -7.05 11.00 -13.13
CA PRO A 271 -8.39 11.54 -13.40
C PRO A 271 -8.53 13.02 -13.08
N GLU A 272 -8.01 13.49 -11.95
CA GLU A 272 -8.08 14.90 -11.59
C GLU A 272 -7.18 15.77 -12.47
N ALA A 273 -5.96 15.30 -12.81
CA ALA A 273 -5.08 16.02 -13.71
C ALA A 273 -5.69 16.17 -15.12
N VAL A 274 -6.36 15.13 -15.62
CA VAL A 274 -7.10 15.20 -16.89
C VAL A 274 -8.27 16.19 -16.81
N LYS A 275 -9.00 16.18 -15.67
CA LYS A 275 -10.22 16.98 -15.51
C LYS A 275 -9.93 18.47 -15.24
N TYR A 276 -8.95 18.75 -14.41
CA TYR A 276 -8.70 20.08 -13.86
C TYR A 276 -7.39 20.72 -14.36
N GLY A 277 -6.47 19.92 -14.91
CA GLY A 277 -5.21 20.40 -15.48
C GLY A 277 -4.38 21.21 -14.51
N GLU A 278 -3.85 22.32 -14.99
CA GLU A 278 -2.97 23.22 -14.23
C GLU A 278 -3.66 23.98 -13.08
N SER A 279 -4.99 24.01 -13.03
CA SER A 279 -5.70 24.61 -11.88
C SER A 279 -5.47 23.87 -10.55
N LEU A 280 -4.96 22.62 -10.62
CA LEU A 280 -4.51 21.87 -9.45
C LEU A 280 -3.19 22.38 -8.89
N ILE A 281 -2.43 23.23 -9.61
CA ILE A 281 -1.13 23.70 -9.16
C ILE A 281 -1.33 25.00 -8.37
N LYS A 282 -0.72 25.10 -7.20
CA LYS A 282 -0.69 26.33 -6.41
C LYS A 282 0.25 27.35 -7.06
N ASP A 283 -0.05 28.64 -6.90
CA ASP A 283 0.74 29.71 -7.52
C ASP A 283 2.20 29.77 -7.02
N ASP A 284 2.45 29.29 -5.80
CA ASP A 284 3.76 29.23 -5.14
C ASP A 284 4.40 27.83 -5.23
N ALA A 285 3.92 26.95 -6.13
CA ALA A 285 4.42 25.60 -6.26
C ALA A 285 5.93 25.57 -6.60
N ARG A 286 6.66 24.78 -5.83
CA ARG A 286 8.11 24.56 -6.01
C ARG A 286 8.37 23.59 -7.17
N VAL A 287 9.52 23.72 -7.81
CA VAL A 287 9.91 22.84 -8.95
C VAL A 287 10.99 21.86 -8.50
N TYR A 288 10.81 20.59 -8.88
CA TYR A 288 11.82 19.55 -8.74
C TYR A 288 12.01 18.83 -10.07
N VAL A 289 13.24 18.88 -10.61
CA VAL A 289 13.62 18.22 -11.86
C VAL A 289 14.24 16.86 -11.56
N ILE A 290 13.76 15.82 -12.23
CA ILE A 290 14.29 14.46 -12.12
C ILE A 290 14.79 14.03 -13.50
N ASP A 291 16.10 13.96 -13.66
CA ASP A 291 16.81 13.40 -14.79
C ASP A 291 17.52 12.08 -14.42
N ASP A 292 18.29 11.51 -15.35
CA ASP A 292 19.00 10.25 -15.10
C ASP A 292 20.08 10.40 -14.01
N ALA A 293 20.70 11.58 -13.87
CA ALA A 293 21.71 11.84 -12.85
C ALA A 293 21.08 11.91 -11.46
N GLU A 294 19.91 12.54 -11.35
CA GLU A 294 19.18 12.61 -10.08
C GLU A 294 18.67 11.24 -9.65
N LEU A 295 18.14 10.42 -10.57
CA LEU A 295 17.75 9.04 -10.25
C LEU A 295 18.95 8.21 -9.78
N LYS A 296 20.10 8.36 -10.45
CA LYS A 296 21.34 7.69 -10.01
C LYS A 296 21.78 8.15 -8.63
N ARG A 297 21.75 9.46 -8.36
CA ARG A 297 22.07 10.02 -7.05
C ARG A 297 21.17 9.43 -5.95
N VAL A 298 19.88 9.32 -6.21
CA VAL A 298 18.91 8.72 -5.27
C VAL A 298 19.23 7.25 -5.04
N TYR A 299 19.44 6.47 -6.10
CA TYR A 299 19.81 5.06 -6.01
C TYR A 299 21.09 4.86 -5.19
N ASP A 300 22.15 5.61 -5.49
CA ASP A 300 23.44 5.54 -4.81
C ASP A 300 23.35 5.95 -3.31
N SER A 301 22.32 6.72 -2.94
CA SER A 301 22.10 7.18 -1.57
C SER A 301 21.47 6.11 -0.66
N TYR A 302 20.99 5.00 -1.21
CA TYR A 302 20.31 3.98 -0.41
C TYR A 302 21.26 3.28 0.55
N PRO A 303 20.95 3.23 1.85
CA PRO A 303 21.81 2.58 2.82
C PRO A 303 21.81 1.07 2.63
N VAL A 304 22.99 0.46 2.71
CA VAL A 304 23.13 -1.00 2.85
C VAL A 304 23.33 -1.30 4.32
N ILE A 305 22.30 -1.78 5.00
CA ILE A 305 22.30 -2.05 6.44
C ILE A 305 22.59 -3.51 6.79
N TRP A 306 22.95 -4.34 5.81
CA TRP A 306 23.41 -5.71 6.05
C TRP A 306 24.70 -5.70 6.88
N LYS A 307 24.81 -6.64 7.83
CA LYS A 307 26.01 -6.80 8.65
C LYS A 307 27.28 -7.00 7.81
N ASN A 308 27.18 -7.80 6.74
CA ASN A 308 28.19 -7.91 5.70
C ASN A 308 27.59 -7.35 4.41
N LYS A 309 28.09 -6.20 3.96
CA LYS A 309 27.59 -5.49 2.77
C LYS A 309 27.77 -6.29 1.47
N ASP A 310 28.77 -7.19 1.44
CA ASP A 310 29.12 -8.02 0.29
C ASP A 310 28.52 -9.44 0.39
N ALA A 311 27.60 -9.66 1.34
CA ALA A 311 26.92 -10.95 1.47
C ALA A 311 26.12 -11.28 0.22
N LYS A 312 26.18 -12.56 -0.20
CA LYS A 312 25.30 -13.03 -1.29
C LYS A 312 23.84 -13.02 -0.84
N PRO A 313 22.91 -12.58 -1.69
CA PRO A 313 21.49 -12.65 -1.39
C PRO A 313 21.03 -14.07 -1.06
N LYS A 314 20.15 -14.21 -0.08
CA LYS A 314 19.59 -15.50 0.36
C LYS A 314 18.09 -15.62 0.08
N LEU A 315 17.44 -14.52 -0.21
CA LEU A 315 16.01 -14.47 -0.50
C LEU A 315 15.72 -13.22 -1.33
N CYS A 316 14.82 -13.32 -2.27
CA CYS A 316 14.26 -12.22 -3.04
C CYS A 316 12.76 -12.12 -2.76
N PHE A 317 12.30 -10.93 -2.40
CA PHE A 317 10.88 -10.58 -2.33
C PHE A 317 10.51 -9.58 -3.41
N MET A 318 9.48 -9.91 -4.19
CA MET A 318 8.83 -9.04 -5.16
C MET A 318 7.35 -8.87 -4.79
N GLY A 319 6.76 -7.69 -5.07
CA GLY A 319 5.36 -7.46 -4.80
C GLY A 319 5.08 -6.76 -3.45
N CYS A 320 5.81 -5.70 -3.16
CA CYS A 320 5.46 -4.76 -2.10
C CYS A 320 5.35 -3.33 -2.70
N PRO A 321 4.12 -2.92 -3.10
CA PRO A 321 2.81 -3.54 -2.87
C PRO A 321 2.57 -4.81 -3.71
N HIS A 322 1.54 -5.59 -3.37
CA HIS A 322 1.15 -6.82 -4.06
C HIS A 322 1.10 -6.63 -5.58
N MET A 323 1.58 -7.65 -6.30
CA MET A 323 1.63 -7.62 -7.77
C MET A 323 0.22 -7.73 -8.38
N SER A 324 0.01 -7.06 -9.50
CA SER A 324 -1.16 -7.27 -10.35
C SER A 324 -1.05 -8.57 -11.16
N LEU A 325 -2.15 -9.02 -11.74
CA LEU A 325 -2.16 -10.18 -12.66
C LEU A 325 -1.20 -9.97 -13.84
N ASN A 326 -1.23 -8.78 -14.45
CA ASN A 326 -0.34 -8.44 -15.57
C ASN A 326 1.14 -8.43 -15.15
N GLN A 327 1.45 -8.00 -13.92
CA GLN A 327 2.82 -8.09 -13.40
C GLN A 327 3.27 -9.54 -13.24
N LEU A 328 2.44 -10.42 -12.67
CA LEU A 328 2.78 -11.84 -12.54
C LEU A 328 3.04 -12.49 -13.90
N ILE A 329 2.23 -12.19 -14.91
CA ILE A 329 2.38 -12.67 -16.28
C ILE A 329 3.71 -12.15 -16.88
N SER A 330 3.92 -10.85 -16.87
CA SER A 330 5.12 -10.21 -17.43
C SER A 330 6.40 -10.68 -16.75
N TRP A 331 6.39 -10.79 -15.40
CA TRP A 331 7.54 -11.31 -14.66
C TRP A 331 7.81 -12.80 -14.92
N THR A 332 6.78 -13.61 -15.20
CA THR A 332 6.97 -15.00 -15.63
C THR A 332 7.81 -15.05 -16.90
N GLU A 333 7.45 -14.26 -17.91
CA GLU A 333 8.17 -14.20 -19.18
C GLU A 333 9.60 -13.68 -19.02
N LYS A 334 9.79 -12.63 -18.23
CA LYS A 334 11.12 -12.06 -17.93
C LYS A 334 12.03 -13.06 -17.24
N VAL A 335 11.51 -13.78 -16.23
CA VAL A 335 12.28 -14.79 -15.48
C VAL A 335 12.68 -15.94 -16.39
N GLU A 336 11.76 -16.46 -17.22
CA GLU A 336 12.07 -17.52 -18.18
C GLU A 336 13.14 -17.11 -19.19
N ALA A 337 13.01 -15.91 -19.76
CA ALA A 337 13.98 -15.37 -20.71
C ALA A 337 15.36 -15.20 -20.06
N ALA A 338 15.42 -14.67 -18.85
CA ALA A 338 16.65 -14.46 -18.10
C ALA A 338 17.31 -15.81 -17.70
N LEU A 339 16.53 -16.80 -17.26
CA LEU A 339 17.02 -18.14 -16.96
C LEU A 339 17.63 -18.81 -18.21
N LYS A 340 16.93 -18.72 -19.35
CA LYS A 340 17.44 -19.23 -20.63
C LYS A 340 18.75 -18.55 -21.01
N ALA A 341 18.85 -17.24 -20.87
CA ALA A 341 20.08 -16.49 -21.15
C ALA A 341 21.23 -16.87 -20.21
N ALA A 342 20.93 -17.17 -18.94
CA ALA A 342 21.91 -17.60 -17.94
C ALA A 342 22.30 -19.08 -18.05
N GLY A 343 21.59 -19.88 -18.86
CA GLY A 343 21.78 -21.32 -18.97
C GLY A 343 21.29 -22.11 -17.75
N ASN A 344 20.36 -21.57 -17.00
CA ASN A 344 19.78 -22.20 -15.83
C ASN A 344 18.29 -22.53 -16.07
N GLU A 345 17.80 -23.59 -15.42
CA GLU A 345 16.38 -23.99 -15.48
C GLU A 345 15.53 -23.38 -14.35
N ARG A 346 16.17 -23.06 -13.23
CA ARG A 346 15.50 -22.57 -12.02
C ARG A 346 16.27 -21.41 -11.40
N VAL A 347 15.54 -20.58 -10.68
CA VAL A 347 16.14 -19.50 -9.89
C VAL A 347 17.15 -20.04 -8.89
N VAL A 348 18.29 -19.36 -8.77
CA VAL A 348 19.42 -19.76 -7.92
C VAL A 348 19.31 -19.22 -6.50
N ILE A 349 18.37 -18.29 -6.28
CA ILE A 349 18.03 -17.71 -4.99
C ILE A 349 16.54 -17.94 -4.76
N PRO A 350 16.11 -18.42 -3.58
CA PRO A 350 14.70 -18.47 -3.24
C PRO A 350 14.02 -17.13 -3.53
N THR A 351 13.00 -17.15 -4.37
CA THR A 351 12.32 -15.94 -4.87
C THR A 351 10.82 -16.08 -4.64
N VAL A 352 10.23 -15.06 -4.01
CA VAL A 352 8.81 -15.01 -3.66
C VAL A 352 8.17 -13.82 -4.32
N PHE A 353 7.12 -14.07 -5.10
CA PHE A 353 6.25 -13.05 -5.69
C PHE A 353 4.97 -12.97 -4.86
N THR A 354 4.64 -11.79 -4.34
CA THR A 354 3.45 -11.61 -3.50
C THR A 354 2.35 -10.87 -4.24
N ALA A 355 1.14 -11.41 -4.14
CA ALA A 355 -0.06 -10.84 -4.74
C ALA A 355 -1.30 -11.14 -3.87
N ALA A 356 -2.39 -10.40 -4.12
CA ALA A 356 -3.66 -10.64 -3.42
C ALA A 356 -4.17 -12.06 -3.66
N PRO A 357 -4.87 -12.70 -2.70
CA PRO A 357 -5.45 -14.03 -2.89
C PRO A 357 -6.30 -14.15 -4.15
N GLY A 358 -7.17 -13.16 -4.44
CA GLY A 358 -7.97 -13.11 -5.66
C GLY A 358 -7.14 -13.06 -6.94
N VAL A 359 -6.06 -12.27 -6.94
CA VAL A 359 -5.10 -12.18 -8.05
C VAL A 359 -4.35 -13.51 -8.26
N LEU A 360 -3.91 -14.15 -7.16
CA LEU A 360 -3.26 -15.47 -7.25
C LEU A 360 -4.19 -16.51 -7.84
N LYS A 361 -5.46 -16.52 -7.42
CA LYS A 361 -6.49 -17.43 -7.95
C LYS A 361 -6.73 -17.19 -9.45
N ALA A 362 -6.79 -15.93 -9.87
CA ALA A 362 -6.89 -15.59 -11.29
C ALA A 362 -5.64 -16.03 -12.08
N PHE A 363 -4.45 -15.81 -11.50
CA PHE A 363 -3.18 -16.22 -12.11
C PHE A 363 -3.07 -17.74 -12.25
N GLU A 364 -3.50 -18.53 -11.24
CA GLU A 364 -3.52 -19.99 -11.27
C GLU A 364 -4.38 -20.55 -12.41
N ALA A 365 -5.39 -19.82 -12.85
CA ALA A 365 -6.22 -20.19 -14.00
C ALA A 365 -5.53 -19.92 -15.35
N THR A 366 -4.36 -19.29 -15.38
CA THR A 366 -3.59 -19.00 -16.58
C THR A 366 -2.51 -20.06 -16.84
N PRO A 367 -2.05 -20.26 -18.09
CA PRO A 367 -0.89 -21.12 -18.37
C PRO A 367 0.41 -20.61 -17.75
N TYR A 368 0.49 -19.34 -17.37
CA TYR A 368 1.66 -18.72 -16.78
C TYR A 368 1.98 -19.24 -15.38
N ALA A 369 0.99 -19.62 -14.59
CA ALA A 369 1.20 -20.17 -13.26
C ALA A 369 2.06 -21.45 -13.27
N ALA A 370 1.75 -22.38 -14.15
CA ALA A 370 2.56 -23.60 -14.33
C ALA A 370 3.98 -23.30 -14.84
N ARG A 371 4.11 -22.31 -15.72
CA ARG A 371 5.41 -21.83 -16.24
C ARG A 371 6.23 -21.22 -15.11
N LEU A 372 5.68 -20.26 -14.34
CA LEU A 372 6.39 -19.65 -13.23
C LEU A 372 6.82 -20.68 -12.18
N LYS A 373 5.95 -21.62 -11.83
CA LYS A 373 6.26 -22.70 -10.88
C LYS A 373 7.46 -23.55 -11.33
N LYS A 374 7.60 -23.82 -12.63
CA LYS A 374 8.77 -24.56 -13.17
C LYS A 374 10.08 -23.81 -12.94
N THR A 375 10.07 -22.48 -12.97
CA THR A 375 11.27 -21.66 -12.70
C THR A 375 11.72 -21.72 -11.24
N GLY A 376 10.92 -22.26 -10.33
CA GLY A 376 11.21 -22.33 -8.90
C GLY A 376 10.80 -21.07 -8.13
N VAL A 377 10.20 -20.08 -8.77
CA VAL A 377 9.60 -18.92 -8.09
C VAL A 377 8.36 -19.36 -7.33
N ILE A 378 8.21 -18.85 -6.12
CA ILE A 378 7.10 -19.12 -5.20
C ILE A 378 6.12 -17.95 -5.27
N THR A 379 4.83 -18.22 -5.39
CA THR A 379 3.78 -17.22 -5.22
C THR A 379 3.24 -17.26 -3.79
N SER A 380 2.89 -16.11 -3.23
CA SER A 380 2.37 -16.00 -1.87
C SER A 380 1.47 -14.78 -1.70
N TYR A 381 0.60 -14.82 -0.70
CA TYR A 381 -0.31 -13.74 -0.30
C TYR A 381 0.19 -12.94 0.90
N ILE A 382 1.39 -13.20 1.41
CA ILE A 382 1.88 -12.55 2.63
C ILE A 382 2.24 -11.07 2.42
N CYS A 383 2.32 -10.38 3.56
CA CYS A 383 3.00 -9.09 3.64
C CYS A 383 4.51 -9.30 3.83
N PRO A 384 5.38 -9.00 2.83
CA PRO A 384 6.83 -9.13 2.99
C PRO A 384 7.39 -8.29 4.15
N LEU A 385 6.76 -7.13 4.47
CA LEU A 385 7.13 -6.30 5.62
C LEU A 385 7.02 -7.09 6.92
N MET A 386 5.92 -7.82 7.10
CA MET A 386 5.68 -8.60 8.32
C MET A 386 6.63 -9.78 8.42
N TYR A 387 6.96 -10.43 7.32
CA TYR A 387 8.00 -11.47 7.29
C TYR A 387 9.38 -10.92 7.70
N MET A 388 9.75 -9.74 7.19
CA MET A 388 11.05 -9.13 7.45
C MET A 388 11.16 -8.49 8.85
N ASN A 389 10.03 -8.10 9.45
CA ASN A 389 10.00 -7.37 10.72
C ASN A 389 10.16 -8.30 11.94
N ASN A 390 11.22 -9.11 11.93
CA ASN A 390 11.60 -9.93 13.08
C ASN A 390 13.13 -10.01 13.23
N PRO A 391 13.64 -10.27 14.46
CA PRO A 391 15.07 -10.23 14.75
C PRO A 391 15.95 -11.21 13.94
N LEU A 392 15.37 -12.24 13.37
CA LEU A 392 16.08 -13.26 12.59
C LEU A 392 16.11 -12.88 11.11
N SER A 393 14.95 -12.51 10.55
CA SER A 393 14.83 -12.09 9.15
C SER A 393 15.59 -10.80 8.85
N THR A 394 15.63 -9.83 9.79
CA THR A 394 16.43 -8.61 9.67
C THR A 394 17.92 -8.84 9.49
N LYS A 395 18.44 -10.01 9.87
CA LYS A 395 19.85 -10.38 9.68
C LYS A 395 20.13 -11.07 8.35
N MET A 396 19.08 -11.42 7.59
CA MET A 396 19.22 -12.08 6.30
C MET A 396 19.52 -11.07 5.20
N PRO A 397 20.43 -11.35 4.27
CA PRO A 397 20.62 -10.56 3.07
C PRO A 397 19.46 -10.82 2.09
N VAL A 398 18.42 -10.00 2.18
CA VAL A 398 17.23 -10.04 1.33
C VAL A 398 17.29 -8.94 0.29
N ILE A 399 16.97 -9.24 -0.96
CA ILE A 399 16.87 -8.27 -2.06
C ILE A 399 15.41 -8.07 -2.50
N THR A 400 15.14 -6.90 -3.05
CA THR A 400 13.81 -6.52 -3.52
C THR A 400 13.88 -5.38 -4.54
N SER A 401 12.93 -5.31 -5.46
CA SER A 401 12.70 -4.10 -6.27
C SER A 401 11.67 -3.14 -5.65
N SER A 402 11.27 -3.37 -4.39
CA SER A 402 10.36 -2.50 -3.66
C SER A 402 11.09 -1.50 -2.77
N ASN A 403 10.92 -0.21 -3.05
CA ASN A 403 11.39 0.85 -2.16
C ASN A 403 10.60 0.92 -0.84
N LYS A 404 9.34 0.50 -0.83
CA LYS A 404 8.56 0.37 0.42
C LYS A 404 9.19 -0.68 1.34
N LEU A 405 9.50 -1.88 0.82
CA LEU A 405 10.14 -2.93 1.62
C LEU A 405 11.55 -2.50 2.10
N ARG A 406 12.36 -1.88 1.23
CA ARG A 406 13.67 -1.33 1.60
C ARG A 406 13.57 -0.29 2.72
N THR A 407 12.62 0.63 2.64
CA THR A 407 12.52 1.74 3.60
C THR A 407 12.22 1.25 5.02
N TYR A 408 11.38 0.24 5.15
CA TYR A 408 10.92 -0.25 6.46
C TYR A 408 11.67 -1.46 7.00
N THR A 409 12.60 -2.05 6.22
CA THR A 409 13.30 -3.28 6.61
C THR A 409 14.78 -3.23 6.24
N SER A 410 15.50 -4.33 6.49
CA SER A 410 16.88 -4.53 6.04
C SER A 410 17.00 -5.03 4.60
N ALA A 411 15.90 -5.18 3.86
CA ALA A 411 15.96 -5.57 2.46
C ALA A 411 16.69 -4.51 1.63
N ARG A 412 17.58 -4.95 0.74
CA ARG A 412 18.33 -4.09 -0.14
C ARG A 412 17.58 -3.92 -1.46
N TYR A 413 17.46 -2.68 -1.92
CA TYR A 413 16.86 -2.36 -3.20
C TYR A 413 17.81 -2.72 -4.36
N TYR A 414 17.25 -3.34 -5.38
CA TYR A 414 17.86 -3.63 -6.68
C TYR A 414 16.87 -3.26 -7.77
N THR A 415 17.36 -2.79 -8.91
CA THR A 415 16.53 -2.58 -10.10
C THR A 415 15.96 -3.89 -10.63
N ASP A 416 14.93 -3.83 -11.46
CA ASP A 416 14.32 -5.04 -12.05
C ASP A 416 15.35 -5.89 -12.81
N ASP A 417 16.24 -5.25 -13.57
CA ASP A 417 17.32 -5.93 -14.31
C ASP A 417 18.35 -6.58 -13.37
N GLU A 418 18.71 -5.89 -12.29
CA GLU A 418 19.58 -6.44 -11.25
C GLU A 418 18.94 -7.62 -10.53
N ILE A 419 17.64 -7.52 -10.19
CA ILE A 419 16.88 -8.64 -9.61
C ILE A 419 16.91 -9.85 -10.54
N LEU A 420 16.60 -9.67 -11.83
CA LEU A 420 16.64 -10.75 -12.81
C LEU A 420 18.03 -11.41 -12.87
N THR A 421 19.08 -10.60 -12.90
CA THR A 421 20.46 -11.09 -12.92
C THR A 421 20.79 -11.91 -11.67
N GLU A 422 20.45 -11.41 -10.48
CA GLU A 422 20.76 -12.09 -9.22
C GLU A 422 19.96 -13.38 -9.04
N ILE A 423 18.66 -13.38 -9.33
CA ILE A 423 17.81 -14.57 -9.10
C ILE A 423 18.04 -15.66 -10.15
N THR A 424 18.51 -15.32 -11.34
CA THR A 424 18.74 -16.31 -12.42
C THR A 424 20.20 -16.75 -12.53
N GLY A 425 21.13 -16.13 -11.79
CA GLY A 425 22.56 -16.44 -11.88
C GLY A 425 23.21 -15.92 -13.15
N GLY A 426 22.66 -14.88 -13.77
CA GLY A 426 23.22 -14.19 -14.92
C GLY A 426 24.56 -13.52 -14.59
N LYS A 427 25.37 -13.27 -15.60
CA LYS A 427 26.61 -12.50 -15.44
C LYS A 427 26.27 -11.00 -15.48
N LYS A 428 26.87 -10.25 -14.54
CA LYS A 428 26.78 -8.78 -14.50
C LYS A 428 27.50 -8.16 -15.68
#